data_5d1502b7ec8fc15b28f210264063208e
#
_entry.id   5d1502b7ec8fc15b28f210264063208e
#
_cell.length_a   1.000
_cell.length_b   1.000
_cell.length_c   1.000
_cell.angle_alpha   90.00
_cell.angle_beta   90.00
_cell.angle_gamma   90.00
#
_symmetry.space_group_name_H-M   'P 1'
#
loop_
_entity.id
_entity.type
_entity.pdbx_description
1 polymer ?
#
loop_
_entity_poly.entity_id
_entity_poly.type
_entity_poly.pdbx_seq_one_letter_code
_entity_poly.pdbx_strand_id
1 'polypeptide(L)'
;MKLTQGLAALVLLGSVAAANAEVTGTVTVVSDYNWRGVTQSAQDPALQGSIDYAHESGFYAGVWGSNVDFGDCCDENIETDLYAGFSGGEDVTWDVGFIYYYYPGAEGLDYPEVYAGLGYKWLEGKVWYSSDFANYDEQAWYFEVNAAYELPANFGLEAHVGYSTGDGIEAAYGLENYSDWSVGVTYSLGHFDLGLKYADGSDLNTLDGTPDDVLSSEGVAIFSVATTFPWSSE
;
A
#
# COMPACT_ATOMS: atom_id res chain seq x y z
N MET A 1 14.82 19.50 3.39
CA MET A 1 15.24 18.09 3.43
C MET A 1 14.14 17.35 2.68
N LYS A 2 14.44 16.81 1.51
CA LYS A 2 13.43 16.15 0.68
C LYS A 2 13.26 14.73 1.22
N LEU A 3 12.06 14.38 1.69
CA LEU A 3 11.71 12.98 1.92
C LEU A 3 11.63 12.32 0.54
N THR A 4 12.56 11.42 0.27
CA THR A 4 12.45 10.48 -0.82
C THR A 4 11.40 9.45 -0.41
N GLN A 5 10.37 9.34 -1.20
CA GLN A 5 9.24 8.43 -0.98
C GLN A 5 9.72 6.99 -1.18
N GLY A 6 9.89 6.26 -0.08
CA GLY A 6 10.12 4.82 -0.11
C GLY A 6 8.82 4.08 -0.42
N LEU A 7 8.97 3.00 -1.16
CA LEU A 7 7.92 2.11 -1.64
C LEU A 7 7.12 1.49 -0.49
N ALA A 8 6.05 2.12 -0.10
CA ALA A 8 4.93 1.45 0.52
C ALA A 8 3.70 1.91 -0.25
N ALA A 9 2.83 1.01 -0.62
CA ALA A 9 1.54 1.36 -1.14
C ALA A 9 0.90 2.39 -0.19
N LEU A 10 0.64 3.58 -0.69
CA LEU A 10 -0.02 4.69 0.01
C LEU A 10 0.65 5.22 1.31
N VAL A 11 1.82 5.80 1.24
CA VAL A 11 2.25 6.76 2.27
C VAL A 11 2.60 8.07 1.61
N LEU A 12 1.59 8.90 1.39
CA LEU A 12 1.72 10.31 1.06
C LEU A 12 1.76 11.15 2.34
N LEU A 13 2.85 11.09 3.10
CA LEU A 13 3.20 12.12 4.06
C LEU A 13 4.45 12.87 3.57
N GLY A 14 4.34 13.43 2.37
CA GLY A 14 5.28 14.44 1.90
C GLY A 14 4.90 15.78 2.53
N SER A 15 5.85 16.44 3.21
CA SER A 15 5.70 17.83 3.60
C SER A 15 5.40 18.68 2.36
N VAL A 16 4.14 19.05 2.18
CA VAL A 16 3.69 19.98 1.14
C VAL A 16 4.19 21.36 1.54
N ALA A 17 5.36 21.73 1.06
CA ALA A 17 5.84 23.10 1.05
C ALA A 17 5.94 23.56 -0.40
N ALA A 18 4.80 23.82 -1.04
CA ALA A 18 4.75 24.57 -2.28
C ALA A 18 3.39 25.26 -2.43
N ALA A 19 3.42 26.56 -2.67
CA ALA A 19 2.28 27.32 -3.12
C ALA A 19 1.86 26.81 -4.50
N ASN A 20 0.74 26.14 -4.58
CA ASN A 20 -0.03 25.69 -5.74
C ASN A 20 -0.28 24.17 -5.71
N ALA A 21 -1.32 23.76 -6.42
CA ALA A 21 -1.65 22.36 -6.66
C ALA A 21 -0.51 21.62 -7.38
N GLU A 22 -0.15 20.45 -6.91
CA GLU A 22 0.86 19.59 -7.54
C GLU A 22 0.19 18.34 -8.11
N VAL A 23 0.62 17.92 -9.28
CA VAL A 23 0.26 16.63 -9.88
C VAL A 23 1.53 15.83 -10.07
N THR A 24 1.55 14.63 -9.52
CA THR A 24 2.65 13.67 -9.69
C THR A 24 2.13 12.37 -10.29
N GLY A 25 3.02 11.59 -10.87
CA GLY A 25 2.73 10.25 -11.35
C GLY A 25 3.88 9.32 -10.96
N THR A 26 3.55 8.16 -10.40
CA THR A 26 4.54 7.16 -10.02
C THR A 26 4.36 5.89 -10.84
N VAL A 27 5.46 5.28 -11.25
CA VAL A 27 5.48 3.95 -11.88
C VAL A 27 6.42 3.07 -11.09
N THR A 28 5.95 1.87 -10.74
CA THR A 28 6.69 0.89 -9.96
C THR A 28 6.60 -0.48 -10.63
N VAL A 29 7.71 -1.20 -10.65
CA VAL A 29 7.74 -2.64 -10.95
C VAL A 29 8.14 -3.35 -9.66
N VAL A 30 7.36 -4.33 -9.25
CA VAL A 30 7.65 -5.19 -8.09
C VAL A 30 7.73 -6.65 -8.53
N SER A 31 8.53 -7.45 -7.83
CA SER A 31 8.59 -8.89 -8.09
C SER A 31 7.38 -9.65 -7.55
N ASP A 32 6.63 -9.05 -6.62
CA ASP A 32 5.38 -9.53 -6.05
C ASP A 32 4.60 -8.35 -5.47
N TYR A 33 3.31 -8.27 -5.79
CA TYR A 33 2.39 -7.33 -5.16
C TYR A 33 1.83 -7.95 -3.88
N ASN A 34 2.45 -7.63 -2.76
CA ASN A 34 2.03 -8.10 -1.44
C ASN A 34 1.27 -7.00 -0.68
N TRP A 35 0.02 -7.28 -0.35
CA TRP A 35 -0.88 -6.39 0.38
C TRP A 35 -1.31 -7.04 1.69
N ARG A 36 -0.97 -6.40 2.80
CA ARG A 36 -1.29 -6.87 4.16
C ARG A 36 -0.89 -8.35 4.37
N GLY A 37 0.32 -8.73 3.93
CA GLY A 37 0.86 -10.07 4.09
C GLY A 37 0.40 -11.11 3.07
N VAL A 38 -0.47 -10.75 2.12
CA VAL A 38 -1.02 -11.66 1.10
C VAL A 38 -0.64 -11.16 -0.29
N THR A 39 -0.11 -12.05 -1.14
CA THR A 39 0.16 -11.70 -2.54
C THR A 39 -1.13 -11.42 -3.31
N GLN A 40 -1.10 -10.39 -4.13
CA GLN A 40 -2.20 -10.03 -5.04
C GLN A 40 -1.87 -10.39 -6.50
N SER A 41 -0.64 -10.82 -6.77
CA SER A 41 -0.14 -11.16 -8.10
C SER A 41 0.38 -12.58 -8.22
N ALA A 42 -0.05 -13.50 -7.33
CA ALA A 42 0.39 -14.89 -7.27
C ALA A 42 1.92 -15.04 -7.24
N GLN A 43 2.61 -14.16 -6.50
CA GLN A 43 4.08 -14.02 -6.43
C GLN A 43 4.76 -13.75 -7.78
N ASP A 44 4.00 -13.38 -8.80
CA ASP A 44 4.50 -12.94 -10.10
C ASP A 44 4.73 -11.41 -10.13
N PRO A 45 5.56 -10.92 -11.06
CA PRO A 45 5.84 -9.49 -11.18
C PRO A 45 4.60 -8.65 -11.46
N ALA A 46 4.48 -7.53 -10.74
CA ALA A 46 3.44 -6.55 -10.96
C ALA A 46 4.00 -5.21 -11.45
N LEU A 47 3.25 -4.60 -12.38
CA LEU A 47 3.43 -3.21 -12.83
C LEU A 47 2.36 -2.36 -12.17
N GLN A 48 2.80 -1.40 -11.36
CA GLN A 48 1.96 -0.51 -10.61
C GLN A 48 2.15 0.93 -11.06
N GLY A 49 1.11 1.75 -10.94
CA GLY A 49 1.23 3.16 -11.27
C GLY A 49 0.18 4.01 -10.57
N SER A 50 0.51 5.28 -10.31
CA SER A 50 -0.44 6.26 -9.78
C SER A 50 -0.39 7.60 -10.51
N ILE A 51 -1.48 8.35 -10.37
CA ILE A 51 -1.54 9.78 -10.66
C ILE A 51 -2.17 10.45 -9.44
N ASP A 52 -1.43 11.38 -8.85
CA ASP A 52 -1.74 12.00 -7.57
C ASP A 52 -1.88 13.50 -7.73
N TYR A 53 -2.90 14.07 -7.11
CA TYR A 53 -3.11 15.50 -6.97
C TYR A 53 -3.03 15.88 -5.50
N ALA A 54 -2.23 16.90 -5.18
CA ALA A 54 -2.12 17.47 -3.85
C ALA A 54 -2.34 18.98 -3.90
N HIS A 55 -3.06 19.52 -2.91
CA HIS A 55 -3.36 20.94 -2.78
C HIS A 55 -2.83 21.51 -1.45
N GLU A 56 -2.45 22.78 -1.42
CA GLU A 56 -1.91 23.46 -0.24
C GLU A 56 -2.85 23.45 1.00
N SER A 57 -4.15 23.23 0.81
CA SER A 57 -5.10 23.05 1.90
C SER A 57 -4.97 21.72 2.65
N GLY A 58 -4.10 20.84 2.19
CA GLY A 58 -3.98 19.48 2.66
C GLY A 58 -4.89 18.48 1.92
N PHE A 59 -5.79 18.93 1.05
CA PHE A 59 -6.60 18.05 0.22
C PHE A 59 -5.72 17.29 -0.78
N TYR A 60 -5.97 16.01 -0.94
CA TYR A 60 -5.39 15.19 -2.00
C TYR A 60 -6.43 14.24 -2.61
N ALA A 61 -6.18 13.82 -3.83
CA ALA A 61 -6.94 12.78 -4.51
C ALA A 61 -6.05 12.10 -5.55
N GLY A 62 -6.33 10.85 -5.87
CA GLY A 62 -5.56 10.13 -6.87
C GLY A 62 -6.25 8.88 -7.38
N VAL A 63 -5.58 8.28 -8.33
CA VAL A 63 -5.88 6.96 -8.86
C VAL A 63 -4.59 6.13 -8.87
N TRP A 64 -4.68 4.89 -8.41
CA TRP A 64 -3.61 3.92 -8.50
C TRP A 64 -4.13 2.67 -9.21
N GLY A 65 -3.24 1.86 -9.75
CA GLY A 65 -3.59 0.57 -10.32
C GLY A 65 -2.41 -0.37 -10.44
N SER A 66 -2.72 -1.66 -10.50
CA SER A 66 -1.77 -2.78 -10.64
C SER A 66 -2.39 -3.91 -11.44
N ASN A 67 -1.57 -4.74 -12.06
CA ASN A 67 -2.04 -6.07 -12.41
C ASN A 67 -2.16 -6.93 -11.15
N VAL A 68 -3.17 -7.78 -11.13
CA VAL A 68 -3.46 -8.78 -10.10
C VAL A 68 -3.66 -10.15 -10.72
N ASP A 69 -3.56 -11.20 -9.92
CA ASP A 69 -3.86 -12.58 -10.31
C ASP A 69 -4.49 -13.31 -9.11
N PHE A 70 -5.80 -13.53 -9.18
CA PHE A 70 -6.56 -14.27 -8.18
C PHE A 70 -6.93 -15.67 -8.69
N GLY A 71 -6.27 -16.14 -9.73
CA GLY A 71 -6.44 -17.46 -10.32
C GLY A 71 -7.80 -17.64 -11.01
N ASP A 72 -8.28 -18.87 -11.01
CA ASP A 72 -9.51 -19.24 -11.72
C ASP A 72 -10.79 -18.75 -11.02
N CYS A 73 -10.69 -18.08 -9.87
CA CYS A 73 -11.89 -17.62 -9.15
C CYS A 73 -12.63 -16.51 -9.88
N CYS A 74 -11.91 -15.70 -10.61
CA CYS A 74 -12.42 -14.44 -11.12
C CYS A 74 -11.67 -14.07 -12.42
N ASP A 75 -12.33 -13.32 -13.31
CA ASP A 75 -11.77 -12.93 -14.62
C ASP A 75 -10.97 -11.60 -14.56
N GLU A 76 -10.70 -11.04 -13.35
CA GLU A 76 -9.94 -9.79 -13.22
C GLU A 76 -8.45 -10.02 -13.36
N ASN A 77 -7.82 -9.01 -13.92
CA ASN A 77 -6.36 -8.94 -14.06
C ASN A 77 -5.83 -7.57 -13.66
N ILE A 78 -6.69 -6.67 -13.20
CA ILE A 78 -6.35 -5.29 -12.86
C ILE A 78 -7.13 -4.88 -11.62
N GLU A 79 -6.42 -4.26 -10.69
CA GLU A 79 -6.96 -3.48 -9.58
C GLU A 79 -6.81 -1.99 -9.90
N THR A 80 -7.82 -1.21 -9.57
CA THR A 80 -7.81 0.25 -9.71
C THR A 80 -8.39 0.89 -8.46
N ASP A 81 -7.62 1.70 -7.79
CA ASP A 81 -7.99 2.37 -6.56
C ASP A 81 -8.25 3.84 -6.79
N LEU A 82 -9.40 4.31 -6.33
CA LEU A 82 -9.75 5.73 -6.32
C LEU A 82 -9.72 6.23 -4.88
N TYR A 83 -8.92 7.24 -4.60
CA TYR A 83 -8.77 7.74 -3.24
C TYR A 83 -8.81 9.25 -3.15
N ALA A 84 -9.24 9.74 -2.00
CA ALA A 84 -9.18 11.15 -1.64
C ALA A 84 -9.11 11.33 -0.13
N GLY A 85 -8.52 12.43 0.33
CA GLY A 85 -8.38 12.70 1.75
C GLY A 85 -7.89 14.10 2.06
N PHE A 86 -7.60 14.28 3.33
CA PHE A 86 -6.96 15.47 3.87
C PHE A 86 -5.83 15.07 4.79
N SER A 87 -4.70 15.72 4.65
CA SER A 87 -3.54 15.56 5.52
C SER A 87 -3.03 16.92 6.01
N GLY A 88 -2.32 16.91 7.12
CA GLY A 88 -1.76 18.13 7.68
C GLY A 88 -0.90 17.88 8.92
N GLY A 89 -0.49 18.97 9.58
CA GLY A 89 0.39 18.92 10.73
C GLY A 89 1.83 19.29 10.40
N GLU A 90 2.64 19.51 11.43
CA GLU A 90 4.07 19.84 11.31
C GLU A 90 4.92 18.78 12.01
N ASP A 91 5.06 18.84 13.34
CA ASP A 91 5.82 17.84 14.12
C ASP A 91 5.06 16.52 14.27
N VAL A 92 3.75 16.62 14.50
CA VAL A 92 2.80 15.51 14.45
C VAL A 92 1.94 15.71 13.22
N THR A 93 2.01 14.77 12.31
CA THR A 93 1.19 14.78 11.08
C THR A 93 -0.07 13.95 11.30
N TRP A 94 -1.12 14.27 10.57
CA TRP A 94 -2.36 13.51 10.54
C TRP A 94 -2.85 13.34 9.12
N ASP A 95 -3.57 12.26 8.89
CA ASP A 95 -4.15 11.91 7.60
C ASP A 95 -5.51 11.26 7.81
N VAL A 96 -6.52 11.66 7.04
CA VAL A 96 -7.83 11.02 7.00
C VAL A 96 -8.28 10.92 5.56
N GLY A 97 -8.80 9.77 5.17
CA GLY A 97 -9.19 9.58 3.78
C GLY A 97 -10.12 8.41 3.56
N PHE A 98 -10.40 8.25 2.30
CA PHE A 98 -11.26 7.24 1.73
C PHE A 98 -10.58 6.63 0.53
N ILE A 99 -10.73 5.32 0.32
CA ILE A 99 -10.31 4.58 -0.86
C ILE A 99 -11.44 3.67 -1.32
N TYR A 100 -11.57 3.51 -2.63
CA TYR A 100 -12.47 2.57 -3.28
C TYR A 100 -11.64 1.65 -4.16
N TYR A 101 -11.58 0.39 -3.80
CA TYR A 101 -10.96 -0.67 -4.57
C TYR A 101 -11.93 -1.12 -5.65
N TYR A 102 -11.49 -1.08 -6.89
CA TYR A 102 -12.28 -1.42 -8.06
C TYR A 102 -11.55 -2.46 -8.91
N TYR A 103 -12.23 -3.57 -9.19
CA TYR A 103 -11.71 -4.70 -9.95
C TYR A 103 -12.50 -4.86 -11.26
N PRO A 104 -12.06 -4.24 -12.39
CA PRO A 104 -12.76 -4.29 -13.66
C PRO A 104 -12.91 -5.72 -14.19
N GLY A 105 -14.15 -6.23 -14.26
CA GLY A 105 -14.45 -7.57 -14.72
C GLY A 105 -14.78 -8.58 -13.62
N ALA A 106 -14.48 -8.26 -12.36
CA ALA A 106 -14.88 -9.05 -11.19
C ALA A 106 -16.04 -8.38 -10.46
N GLU A 107 -17.24 -8.47 -11.02
CA GLU A 107 -18.45 -7.99 -10.32
C GLU A 107 -18.54 -8.69 -8.96
N GLY A 108 -18.37 -7.93 -7.88
CA GLY A 108 -18.50 -8.45 -6.52
C GLY A 108 -17.21 -8.52 -5.72
N LEU A 109 -16.11 -7.88 -6.18
CA LEU A 109 -14.90 -7.67 -5.37
C LEU A 109 -14.70 -6.21 -4.96
N ASP A 110 -15.45 -5.27 -5.53
CA ASP A 110 -15.30 -3.84 -5.27
C ASP A 110 -15.76 -3.48 -3.87
N TYR A 111 -14.96 -2.70 -3.14
CA TYR A 111 -15.34 -2.26 -1.80
C TYR A 111 -14.64 -0.97 -1.37
N PRO A 112 -15.22 -0.23 -0.40
CA PRO A 112 -14.61 0.97 0.16
C PRO A 112 -13.87 0.71 1.47
N GLU A 113 -12.87 1.53 1.75
CA GLU A 113 -12.32 1.72 3.10
C GLU A 113 -12.24 3.21 3.45
N VAL A 114 -12.36 3.52 4.72
CA VAL A 114 -11.98 4.82 5.30
C VAL A 114 -10.79 4.61 6.22
N TYR A 115 -9.95 5.63 6.35
CA TYR A 115 -8.78 5.54 7.21
C TYR A 115 -8.46 6.82 7.94
N ALA A 116 -7.72 6.66 9.04
CA ALA A 116 -7.14 7.76 9.79
C ALA A 116 -5.74 7.36 10.29
N GLY A 117 -4.81 8.29 10.18
CA GLY A 117 -3.41 8.08 10.55
C GLY A 117 -2.82 9.24 11.34
N LEU A 118 -1.79 8.93 12.12
CA LEU A 118 -0.96 9.88 12.84
C LEU A 118 0.51 9.53 12.64
N GLY A 119 1.33 10.54 12.29
CA GLY A 119 2.76 10.39 12.10
C GLY A 119 3.56 11.24 13.09
N TYR A 120 4.69 10.72 13.53
CA TYR A 120 5.67 11.45 14.30
C TYR A 120 7.09 11.03 13.93
N LYS A 121 7.85 11.94 13.35
CA LYS A 121 9.23 11.69 12.85
C LYS A 121 9.25 10.57 11.81
N TRP A 122 9.76 9.42 12.20
CA TRP A 122 9.96 8.23 11.36
C TRP A 122 8.91 7.12 11.62
N LEU A 123 7.94 7.39 12.49
CA LEU A 123 6.84 6.47 12.80
C LEU A 123 5.51 7.02 12.31
N GLU A 124 4.68 6.13 11.79
CA GLU A 124 3.27 6.37 11.46
C GLU A 124 2.42 5.22 11.98
N GLY A 125 1.28 5.53 12.58
CA GLY A 125 0.23 4.56 12.89
C GLY A 125 -1.03 4.91 12.11
N LYS A 126 -1.70 3.91 11.53
CA LYS A 126 -2.92 4.09 10.75
C LYS A 126 -3.96 3.03 11.11
N VAL A 127 -5.22 3.40 11.04
CA VAL A 127 -6.37 2.50 11.18
C VAL A 127 -7.23 2.62 9.93
N TRP A 128 -7.66 1.48 9.42
CA TRP A 128 -8.52 1.32 8.27
C TRP A 128 -9.80 0.61 8.67
N TYR A 129 -10.90 0.97 8.04
CA TYR A 129 -12.20 0.35 8.28
C TYR A 129 -12.96 0.21 6.98
N SER A 130 -13.47 -0.98 6.72
CA SER A 130 -14.51 -1.26 5.72
C SER A 130 -15.77 -1.73 6.41
N SER A 131 -16.93 -1.26 5.96
CA SER A 131 -18.23 -1.82 6.36
C SER A 131 -18.67 -3.01 5.51
N ASP A 132 -17.92 -3.25 4.40
CA ASP A 132 -18.23 -4.25 3.39
C ASP A 132 -16.90 -4.70 2.76
N PHE A 133 -16.09 -5.43 3.54
CA PHE A 133 -14.76 -5.84 3.12
C PHE A 133 -14.85 -6.90 2.01
N ALA A 134 -14.14 -6.64 0.90
CA ALA A 134 -14.13 -7.50 -0.28
C ALA A 134 -15.56 -7.89 -0.75
N ASN A 135 -16.54 -7.00 -0.52
CA ASN A 135 -17.97 -7.17 -0.90
C ASN A 135 -18.65 -8.41 -0.30
N TYR A 136 -18.29 -8.75 0.94
CA TYR A 136 -18.93 -9.83 1.70
C TYR A 136 -20.09 -9.37 2.59
N ASP A 137 -20.49 -8.07 2.54
CA ASP A 137 -21.45 -7.43 3.44
C ASP A 137 -21.02 -7.48 4.94
N GLU A 138 -19.72 -7.66 5.20
CA GLU A 138 -19.17 -7.80 6.54
C GLU A 138 -18.03 -6.80 6.79
N GLN A 139 -17.92 -6.34 8.04
CA GLN A 139 -16.94 -5.33 8.41
C GLN A 139 -15.55 -5.90 8.62
N ALA A 140 -14.54 -5.07 8.32
CA ALA A 140 -13.16 -5.36 8.66
C ALA A 140 -12.42 -4.12 9.18
N TRP A 141 -11.43 -4.37 10.04
CA TRP A 141 -10.50 -3.40 10.56
C TRP A 141 -9.07 -3.83 10.26
N TYR A 142 -8.25 -2.87 9.90
CA TYR A 142 -6.80 -3.07 9.82
C TYR A 142 -6.09 -1.97 10.59
N PHE A 143 -5.14 -2.37 11.43
CA PHE A 143 -4.31 -1.49 12.23
C PHE A 143 -2.87 -1.68 11.82
N GLU A 144 -2.16 -0.60 11.54
CA GLU A 144 -0.77 -0.68 11.12
C GLU A 144 0.13 0.33 11.82
N VAL A 145 1.39 -0.03 11.94
CA VAL A 145 2.49 0.86 12.32
C VAL A 145 3.60 0.70 11.30
N ASN A 146 3.99 1.82 10.73
CA ASN A 146 5.06 1.94 9.74
C ASN A 146 6.22 2.72 10.33
N ALA A 147 7.44 2.33 9.97
CA ALA A 147 8.66 3.03 10.29
C ALA A 147 9.50 3.22 9.03
N ALA A 148 9.92 4.46 8.75
CA ALA A 148 10.81 4.77 7.65
C ALA A 148 11.94 5.70 8.14
N TYR A 149 13.19 5.26 8.00
CA TYR A 149 14.34 5.98 8.49
C TYR A 149 15.40 6.17 7.41
N GLU A 150 15.74 7.44 7.13
CA GLU A 150 16.77 7.79 6.16
C GLU A 150 18.17 7.53 6.72
N LEU A 151 18.99 6.85 5.92
CA LEU A 151 20.40 6.59 6.19
C LEU A 151 21.30 7.43 5.27
N PRO A 152 22.60 7.63 5.64
CA PRO A 152 23.57 8.21 4.73
C PRO A 152 23.69 7.45 3.40
N ALA A 153 24.20 8.15 2.38
CA ALA A 153 24.48 7.60 1.05
C ALA A 153 23.25 7.08 0.30
N ASN A 154 22.12 7.77 0.47
CA ASN A 154 20.85 7.52 -0.22
C ASN A 154 20.19 6.16 0.13
N PHE A 155 20.54 5.57 1.26
CA PHE A 155 19.84 4.39 1.77
C PHE A 155 18.68 4.79 2.67
N GLY A 156 17.66 3.95 2.72
CA GLY A 156 16.56 3.99 3.69
C GLY A 156 16.35 2.63 4.33
N LEU A 157 15.78 2.63 5.53
CA LEU A 157 15.28 1.44 6.21
C LEU A 157 13.78 1.58 6.39
N GLU A 158 13.07 0.50 6.17
CA GLU A 158 11.63 0.42 6.33
C GLU A 158 11.25 -0.78 7.20
N ALA A 159 10.22 -0.61 8.01
CA ALA A 159 9.61 -1.70 8.76
C ALA A 159 8.11 -1.45 8.88
N HIS A 160 7.36 -2.51 8.88
CA HIS A 160 5.91 -2.50 8.96
C HIS A 160 5.44 -3.62 9.88
N VAL A 161 4.36 -3.37 10.62
CA VAL A 161 3.55 -4.39 11.28
C VAL A 161 2.09 -4.04 11.12
N GLY A 162 1.26 -5.03 10.83
CA GLY A 162 -0.17 -4.92 10.64
C GLY A 162 -0.97 -5.94 11.42
N TYR A 163 -2.25 -5.64 11.65
CA TYR A 163 -3.20 -6.55 12.28
C TYR A 163 -4.58 -6.37 11.65
N SER A 164 -5.08 -7.42 11.05
CA SER A 164 -6.40 -7.50 10.41
C SER A 164 -7.38 -8.26 11.31
N THR A 165 -8.62 -7.77 11.44
CA THR A 165 -9.69 -8.41 12.23
C THR A 165 -11.08 -7.97 11.78
N GLY A 166 -12.08 -8.75 12.09
CA GLY A 166 -13.49 -8.50 11.78
C GLY A 166 -14.12 -9.64 10.99
N ASP A 167 -15.46 -9.64 10.96
CA ASP A 167 -16.22 -10.71 10.29
C ASP A 167 -15.92 -10.78 8.78
N GLY A 168 -15.56 -9.63 8.16
CA GLY A 168 -15.12 -9.56 6.77
C GLY A 168 -13.79 -10.29 6.51
N ILE A 169 -12.89 -10.31 7.49
CA ILE A 169 -11.65 -11.08 7.39
C ILE A 169 -11.94 -12.58 7.44
N GLU A 170 -12.85 -13.00 8.33
CA GLU A 170 -13.28 -14.40 8.39
C GLU A 170 -14.01 -14.82 7.10
N ALA A 171 -14.84 -13.96 6.54
CA ALA A 171 -15.54 -14.23 5.29
C ALA A 171 -14.58 -14.34 4.09
N ALA A 172 -13.59 -13.45 3.99
CA ALA A 172 -12.66 -13.43 2.87
C ALA A 172 -11.57 -14.51 2.95
N TYR A 173 -11.01 -14.76 4.15
CA TYR A 173 -9.82 -15.60 4.31
C TYR A 173 -10.04 -16.83 5.20
N GLY A 174 -11.21 -16.98 5.83
CA GLY A 174 -11.49 -18.08 6.76
C GLY A 174 -10.76 -17.95 8.11
N LEU A 175 -10.32 -16.75 8.48
CA LEU A 175 -9.55 -16.44 9.67
C LEU A 175 -10.26 -15.37 10.51
N GLU A 176 -10.35 -15.55 11.82
CA GLU A 176 -10.89 -14.51 12.71
C GLU A 176 -10.02 -13.23 12.71
N ASN A 177 -8.72 -13.40 12.60
CA ASN A 177 -7.74 -12.32 12.55
C ASN A 177 -6.37 -12.85 12.11
N TYR A 178 -5.48 -11.96 11.68
CA TYR A 178 -4.09 -12.27 11.40
C TYR A 178 -3.20 -11.03 11.56
N SER A 179 -1.89 -11.26 11.64
CA SER A 179 -0.89 -10.19 11.65
C SER A 179 0.06 -10.35 10.47
N ASP A 180 0.52 -9.24 9.93
CA ASP A 180 1.55 -9.20 8.91
C ASP A 180 2.70 -8.28 9.33
N TRP A 181 3.87 -8.45 8.71
CA TRP A 181 5.03 -7.63 8.96
C TRP A 181 5.97 -7.62 7.77
N SER A 182 6.73 -6.56 7.66
CA SER A 182 7.82 -6.51 6.70
C SER A 182 9.01 -5.70 7.20
N VAL A 183 10.18 -5.98 6.66
CA VAL A 183 11.39 -5.18 6.82
C VAL A 183 12.06 -5.01 5.47
N GLY A 184 12.59 -3.81 5.21
CA GLY A 184 13.16 -3.50 3.92
C GLY A 184 14.29 -2.49 3.97
N VAL A 185 15.03 -2.43 2.88
CA VAL A 185 16.04 -1.43 2.59
C VAL A 185 15.75 -0.81 1.23
N THR A 186 15.92 0.50 1.14
CA THR A 186 15.78 1.25 -0.11
C THR A 186 17.09 1.91 -0.48
N TYR A 187 17.29 2.18 -1.77
CA TYR A 187 18.44 2.92 -2.30
C TYR A 187 18.02 3.81 -3.45
N SER A 188 18.21 5.12 -3.30
CA SER A 188 17.89 6.10 -4.35
C SER A 188 19.06 6.30 -5.31
N LEU A 189 18.80 6.02 -6.59
CA LEU A 189 19.77 6.14 -7.69
C LEU A 189 19.23 7.06 -8.79
N GLY A 190 19.63 8.33 -8.77
CA GLY A 190 19.13 9.34 -9.70
C GLY A 190 17.63 9.57 -9.52
N HIS A 191 16.84 9.22 -10.51
CA HIS A 191 15.38 9.33 -10.47
C HIS A 191 14.68 8.01 -10.11
N PHE A 192 15.42 6.99 -9.75
CA PHE A 192 14.91 5.67 -9.42
C PHE A 192 15.15 5.35 -7.96
N ASP A 193 14.14 4.74 -7.33
CA ASP A 193 14.23 4.14 -6.02
C ASP A 193 14.20 2.61 -6.17
N LEU A 194 15.24 1.96 -5.66
CA LEU A 194 15.37 0.52 -5.64
C LEU A 194 15.00 0.03 -4.23
N GLY A 195 14.19 -1.00 -4.13
CA GLY A 195 13.77 -1.57 -2.85
C GLY A 195 14.03 -3.08 -2.80
N LEU A 196 14.37 -3.56 -1.61
CA LEU A 196 14.36 -4.96 -1.26
C LEU A 196 13.70 -5.12 0.10
N LYS A 197 12.57 -5.84 0.14
CA LYS A 197 11.74 -6.06 1.32
C LYS A 197 11.52 -7.55 1.53
N TYR A 198 11.55 -8.01 2.78
CA TYR A 198 11.00 -9.31 3.15
C TYR A 198 9.69 -9.07 3.88
N ALA A 199 8.64 -9.74 3.44
CA ALA A 199 7.30 -9.67 4.02
C ALA A 199 6.85 -11.07 4.43
N ASP A 200 6.07 -11.16 5.53
CA ASP A 200 5.57 -12.41 6.07
C ASP A 200 4.43 -12.09 7.05
N GLY A 201 3.71 -13.11 7.49
CA GLY A 201 2.62 -12.98 8.44
C GLY A 201 2.57 -14.10 9.46
N SER A 202 1.83 -13.89 10.54
CA SER A 202 1.44 -14.91 11.50
C SER A 202 -0.05 -15.16 11.40
N ASP A 203 -0.46 -16.39 11.68
CA ASP A 203 -1.84 -16.86 11.62
C ASP A 203 -2.44 -16.97 10.19
N LEU A 204 -1.64 -16.66 9.16
CA LEU A 204 -2.01 -16.80 7.75
C LEU A 204 -1.74 -18.21 7.16
N ASN A 205 -1.38 -19.18 8.00
CA ASN A 205 -0.98 -20.53 7.56
C ASN A 205 -2.03 -21.28 6.72
N THR A 206 -3.29 -20.85 6.74
CA THR A 206 -4.36 -21.41 5.90
C THR A 206 -4.23 -21.01 4.43
N LEU A 207 -3.48 -19.94 4.15
CA LEU A 207 -3.20 -19.44 2.82
C LEU A 207 -1.82 -19.86 2.31
N ASP A 208 -1.00 -20.51 3.17
CA ASP A 208 0.29 -21.04 2.76
C ASP A 208 0.12 -22.23 1.80
N GLY A 209 0.96 -22.28 0.77
CA GLY A 209 0.95 -23.37 -0.20
C GLY A 209 -0.34 -23.45 -1.03
N THR A 210 -0.99 -22.34 -1.28
CA THR A 210 -2.12 -22.27 -2.21
C THR A 210 -1.69 -22.68 -3.62
N PRO A 211 -2.59 -23.29 -4.42
CA PRO A 211 -2.25 -23.68 -5.79
C PRO A 211 -1.78 -22.47 -6.61
N ASP A 212 -0.66 -22.65 -7.32
CA ASP A 212 -0.08 -21.64 -8.21
C ASP A 212 0.23 -20.31 -7.51
N ASP A 213 0.48 -20.33 -6.19
CA ASP A 213 0.78 -19.21 -5.32
C ASP A 213 -0.34 -18.12 -5.24
N VAL A 214 -1.54 -18.45 -5.71
CA VAL A 214 -2.71 -17.54 -5.68
C VAL A 214 -3.10 -17.21 -4.25
N LEU A 215 -3.15 -15.90 -3.90
CA LEU A 215 -3.41 -15.39 -2.55
C LEU A 215 -2.50 -16.04 -1.48
N SER A 216 -1.30 -16.45 -1.86
CA SER A 216 -0.33 -17.01 -0.91
C SER A 216 0.07 -15.98 0.13
N SER A 217 0.32 -16.44 1.35
CA SER A 217 0.85 -15.64 2.46
C SER A 217 2.22 -16.14 2.93
N GLU A 218 2.88 -16.99 2.15
CA GLU A 218 4.23 -17.42 2.45
C GLU A 218 5.21 -16.25 2.50
N GLY A 219 6.16 -16.31 3.42
CA GLY A 219 7.19 -15.30 3.57
C GLY A 219 8.00 -15.10 2.28
N VAL A 220 8.02 -13.88 1.75
CA VAL A 220 8.57 -13.57 0.43
C VAL A 220 9.56 -12.41 0.45
N ALA A 221 10.61 -12.52 -0.37
CA ALA A 221 11.53 -11.42 -0.63
C ALA A 221 11.10 -10.67 -1.89
N ILE A 222 10.76 -9.39 -1.75
CA ILE A 222 10.21 -8.55 -2.81
C ILE A 222 11.26 -7.54 -3.24
N PHE A 223 11.60 -7.55 -4.52
CA PHE A 223 12.39 -6.52 -5.17
C PHE A 223 11.49 -5.51 -5.90
N SER A 224 11.89 -4.24 -5.90
CA SER A 224 11.13 -3.18 -6.55
C SER A 224 12.03 -2.13 -7.18
N VAL A 225 11.47 -1.49 -8.20
CA VAL A 225 12.05 -0.30 -8.86
C VAL A 225 10.92 0.70 -9.10
N ALA A 226 11.06 1.90 -8.56
CA ALA A 226 10.08 2.97 -8.74
C ALA A 226 10.71 4.23 -9.33
N THR A 227 9.85 5.06 -9.96
CA THR A 227 10.21 6.42 -10.37
C THR A 227 8.97 7.30 -10.31
N THR A 228 9.14 8.57 -9.88
CA THR A 228 8.06 9.55 -9.77
C THR A 228 8.31 10.74 -10.69
N PHE A 229 7.28 11.16 -11.40
CA PHE A 229 7.27 12.30 -12.32
C PHE A 229 6.46 13.47 -11.75
N PRO A 230 6.76 14.75 -12.19
CA PRO A 230 7.81 15.12 -13.12
C PRO A 230 9.20 15.01 -12.51
N TRP A 231 10.16 14.59 -13.29
CA TRP A 231 11.55 14.64 -12.85
C TRP A 231 11.99 16.08 -12.71
N SER A 232 12.60 16.44 -11.57
CA SER A 232 13.21 17.75 -11.40
C SER A 232 14.33 17.91 -12.41
N SER A 233 14.36 19.04 -13.16
CA SER A 233 15.53 19.42 -13.94
C SER A 233 16.73 19.62 -13.01
N GLU A 234 17.81 18.88 -13.20
CA GLU A 234 19.08 19.09 -12.55
C GLU A 234 19.66 20.50 -12.83
#